data_51c6921d59015d227344bede669a0336
#
_entry.id   51c6921d59015d227344bede669a0336
#
_cell.length_a   1.000
_cell.length_b   1.000
_cell.length_c   1.000
_cell.angle_alpha   90.00
_cell.angle_beta   90.00
_cell.angle_gamma   90.00
#
_symmetry.space_group_name_H-M   'P 1'
#
loop_
_entity.id
_entity.type
_entity.pdbx_description
1 polymer ?
#
loop_
_entity_poly.entity_id
_entity_poly.type
_entity_poly.pdbx_seq_one_letter_code
_entity_poly.pdbx_strand_id
1 'polypeptide(L)'
;MLSLATPAELTLAAFPHLQADIELMRAYLQGVMRDQVCGSNILLYGPPGCGKTELAKALMQSVGITLYEIAYADSDGDPIQGAQRLHSFNFCQQALKGKTQVALMFDEMEDVLSGGAQDDLPAFLRSPKSAGSEGGHKAWMNRTLESNPIPTIWITNDADIDEAYLRRFDYSVALRVPPRKVRHGIAANYLAPFKPSEAQLSALASLDDLLPSQLQRAARVAQ
;
A
#
# COMPACT_ATOMS: atom_id res chain seq x y z
N MET A 1 -10.17 3.39 12.92
CA MET A 1 -10.86 2.10 13.05
C MET A 1 -10.76 1.31 11.76
N LEU A 2 -11.51 0.22 11.59
CA LEU A 2 -11.49 -0.66 10.42
C LEU A 2 -12.56 -0.24 9.42
N SER A 3 -12.22 -0.04 8.16
CA SER A 3 -13.18 0.18 7.08
C SER A 3 -12.97 -0.83 5.94
N LEU A 4 -14.04 -1.16 5.24
CA LEU A 4 -13.92 -1.95 4.03
C LEU A 4 -13.27 -1.07 2.96
N ALA A 5 -12.23 -1.57 2.31
CA ALA A 5 -11.60 -0.84 1.21
C ALA A 5 -12.61 -0.67 0.06
N THR A 6 -12.61 0.51 -0.54
CA THR A 6 -13.41 0.74 -1.75
C THR A 6 -12.93 -0.16 -2.89
N PRO A 7 -13.82 -0.62 -3.77
CA PRO A 7 -13.42 -1.40 -4.94
C PRO A 7 -12.34 -0.69 -5.76
N ALA A 8 -11.45 -1.46 -6.39
CA ALA A 8 -10.46 -0.91 -7.31
C ALA A 8 -11.16 -0.25 -8.51
N GLU A 9 -10.70 0.93 -8.89
CA GLU A 9 -11.12 1.59 -10.14
C GLU A 9 -10.38 1.01 -11.36
N LEU A 10 -9.20 0.43 -11.13
CA LEU A 10 -8.36 -0.17 -12.15
C LEU A 10 -8.36 -1.70 -12.03
N THR A 11 -8.18 -2.37 -13.16
CA THR A 11 -7.91 -3.82 -13.19
C THR A 11 -6.41 -4.09 -13.24
N LEU A 12 -5.99 -5.33 -12.96
CA LEU A 12 -4.57 -5.73 -13.08
C LEU A 12 -3.99 -5.52 -14.48
N ALA A 13 -4.84 -5.50 -15.52
CA ALA A 13 -4.43 -5.20 -16.88
C ALA A 13 -3.87 -3.78 -17.07
N ALA A 14 -4.14 -2.86 -16.14
CA ALA A 14 -3.56 -1.52 -16.14
C ALA A 14 -2.07 -1.50 -15.74
N PHE A 15 -1.55 -2.60 -15.21
CA PHE A 15 -0.18 -2.74 -14.72
C PHE A 15 0.65 -3.77 -15.52
N PRO A 16 0.70 -3.71 -16.86
CA PRO A 16 1.34 -4.75 -17.67
C PRO A 16 2.86 -4.85 -17.44
N HIS A 17 3.47 -3.78 -16.94
CA HIS A 17 4.90 -3.73 -16.59
C HIS A 17 5.22 -4.44 -15.27
N LEU A 18 4.21 -4.82 -14.48
CA LEU A 18 4.34 -5.55 -13.23
C LEU A 18 3.75 -6.97 -13.32
N GLN A 19 3.55 -7.50 -14.53
CA GLN A 19 2.88 -8.78 -14.75
C GLN A 19 3.50 -9.93 -13.94
N ALA A 20 4.83 -10.03 -13.94
CA ALA A 20 5.54 -11.08 -13.20
C ALA A 20 5.34 -10.95 -11.68
N ASP A 21 5.45 -9.71 -11.15
CA ASP A 21 5.22 -9.45 -9.73
C ASP A 21 3.78 -9.75 -9.32
N ILE A 22 2.81 -9.39 -10.16
CA ILE A 22 1.39 -9.65 -9.94
C ILE A 22 1.12 -11.17 -9.87
N GLU A 23 1.67 -11.95 -10.78
CA GLU A 23 1.51 -13.41 -10.78
C GLU A 23 2.10 -14.05 -9.52
N LEU A 24 3.28 -13.62 -9.10
CA LEU A 24 3.92 -14.09 -7.87
C LEU A 24 3.10 -13.71 -6.63
N MET A 25 2.66 -12.45 -6.52
CA MET A 25 1.83 -12.00 -5.40
C MET A 25 0.49 -12.75 -5.33
N ARG A 26 -0.13 -13.03 -6.47
CA ARG A 26 -1.37 -13.82 -6.51
C ARG A 26 -1.16 -15.24 -6.01
N ALA A 27 -0.12 -15.92 -6.50
CA ALA A 27 0.22 -17.27 -6.06
C ALA A 27 0.56 -17.32 -4.57
N TYR A 28 1.34 -16.35 -4.09
CA TYR A 28 1.67 -16.19 -2.68
C TYR A 28 0.43 -16.03 -1.82
N LEU A 29 -0.45 -15.07 -2.14
CA LEU A 29 -1.68 -14.82 -1.39
C LEU A 29 -2.63 -16.01 -1.37
N GLN A 30 -2.76 -16.74 -2.49
CA GLN A 30 -3.55 -17.97 -2.53
C GLN A 30 -2.98 -19.04 -1.59
N GLY A 31 -1.66 -19.18 -1.52
CA GLY A 31 -0.99 -20.07 -0.58
C GLY A 31 -1.23 -19.66 0.87
N VAL A 32 -1.02 -18.39 1.19
CA VAL A 32 -1.25 -17.83 2.53
C VAL A 32 -2.69 -18.06 3.00
N MET A 33 -3.69 -17.82 2.14
CA MET A 33 -5.10 -18.02 2.49
C MET A 33 -5.45 -19.50 2.69
N ARG A 34 -4.90 -20.37 1.85
CA ARG A 34 -5.14 -21.82 1.97
C ARG A 34 -4.54 -22.39 3.26
N ASP A 35 -3.31 -22.00 3.55
CA ASP A 35 -2.49 -22.61 4.63
C ASP A 35 -2.60 -21.80 5.94
N GLN A 36 -3.35 -20.67 5.94
CA GLN A 36 -3.55 -19.75 7.08
C GLN A 36 -2.23 -19.32 7.74
N VAL A 37 -1.28 -18.90 6.90
CA VAL A 37 0.06 -18.52 7.35
C VAL A 37 0.02 -17.20 8.10
N CYS A 38 0.53 -17.18 9.32
CA CYS A 38 0.74 -15.93 10.09
C CYS A 38 2.02 -15.23 9.63
N GLY A 39 2.12 -13.92 9.87
CA GLY A 39 3.30 -13.14 9.53
C GLY A 39 3.41 -12.83 8.04
N SER A 40 2.31 -12.82 7.30
CA SER A 40 2.31 -12.61 5.86
C SER A 40 2.20 -11.13 5.50
N ASN A 41 3.23 -10.59 4.82
CA ASN A 41 3.37 -9.16 4.55
C ASN A 41 3.92 -8.88 3.16
N ILE A 42 3.19 -8.07 2.39
CA ILE A 42 3.63 -7.54 1.09
C ILE A 42 3.87 -6.04 1.24
N LEU A 43 4.97 -5.53 0.69
CA LEU A 43 5.25 -4.10 0.64
C LEU A 43 5.16 -3.57 -0.78
N LEU A 44 4.36 -2.52 -0.98
CA LEU A 44 4.31 -1.72 -2.19
C LEU A 44 4.92 -0.35 -1.90
N TYR A 45 5.99 0.03 -2.58
CA TYR A 45 6.71 1.26 -2.31
C TYR A 45 7.06 2.03 -3.57
N GLY A 46 7.36 3.33 -3.43
CA GLY A 46 7.73 4.20 -4.55
C GLY A 46 6.94 5.50 -4.56
N PRO A 47 7.18 6.41 -5.52
CA PRO A 47 6.63 7.76 -5.51
C PRO A 47 5.09 7.78 -5.48
N PRO A 48 4.48 8.82 -4.89
CA PRO A 48 3.03 8.97 -4.85
C PRO A 48 2.45 9.05 -6.27
N GLY A 49 1.24 8.52 -6.45
CA GLY A 49 0.53 8.60 -7.74
C GLY A 49 0.91 7.55 -8.78
N CYS A 50 1.75 6.57 -8.44
CA CYS A 50 2.09 5.42 -9.32
C CYS A 50 1.05 4.30 -9.30
N GLY A 51 -0.01 4.40 -8.45
CA GLY A 51 -1.09 3.41 -8.42
C GLY A 51 -0.92 2.29 -7.41
N LYS A 52 -0.12 2.45 -6.35
CA LYS A 52 0.11 1.43 -5.30
C LYS A 52 -1.19 0.94 -4.66
N THR A 53 -2.02 1.87 -4.20
CA THR A 53 -3.31 1.57 -3.55
C THR A 53 -4.28 0.88 -4.51
N GLU A 54 -4.32 1.30 -5.79
CA GLU A 54 -5.14 0.66 -6.81
C GLU A 54 -4.64 -0.76 -7.14
N LEU A 55 -3.31 -0.95 -7.22
CA LEU A 55 -2.73 -2.28 -7.41
C LEU A 55 -3.09 -3.22 -6.25
N ALA A 56 -2.99 -2.76 -5.00
CA ALA A 56 -3.36 -3.54 -3.82
C ALA A 56 -4.83 -3.99 -3.87
N LYS A 57 -5.74 -3.06 -4.17
CA LYS A 57 -7.18 -3.34 -4.30
C LYS A 57 -7.48 -4.32 -5.44
N ALA A 58 -6.93 -4.07 -6.64
CA ALA A 58 -7.13 -4.93 -7.80
C ALA A 58 -6.55 -6.33 -7.59
N LEU A 59 -5.41 -6.44 -6.91
CA LEU A 59 -4.78 -7.70 -6.56
C LEU A 59 -5.71 -8.52 -5.64
N MET A 60 -6.21 -7.94 -4.55
CA MET A 60 -7.11 -8.61 -3.62
C MET A 60 -8.42 -9.04 -4.27
N GLN A 61 -9.02 -8.19 -5.10
CA GLN A 61 -10.22 -8.55 -5.87
C GLN A 61 -9.96 -9.76 -6.79
N SER A 62 -8.79 -9.81 -7.43
CA SER A 62 -8.45 -10.88 -8.38
C SER A 62 -8.32 -12.27 -7.75
N VAL A 63 -8.08 -12.33 -6.45
CA VAL A 63 -7.94 -13.56 -5.66
C VAL A 63 -9.12 -13.81 -4.71
N GLY A 64 -10.16 -12.97 -4.77
CA GLY A 64 -11.37 -13.12 -3.96
C GLY A 64 -11.17 -12.83 -2.47
N ILE A 65 -10.17 -11.99 -2.11
CA ILE A 65 -9.88 -11.60 -0.73
C ILE A 65 -10.56 -10.28 -0.42
N THR A 66 -11.28 -10.23 0.69
CA THR A 66 -11.88 -9.00 1.22
C THR A 66 -10.81 -8.14 1.85
N LEU A 67 -10.57 -6.95 1.31
CA LEU A 67 -9.57 -6.02 1.80
C LEU A 67 -10.19 -5.01 2.76
N TYR A 68 -9.60 -4.90 3.94
CA TYR A 68 -9.93 -3.86 4.92
C TYR A 68 -8.79 -2.86 5.00
N GLU A 69 -9.14 -1.60 5.14
CA GLU A 69 -8.21 -0.49 5.26
C GLU A 69 -8.12 0.01 6.70
N ILE A 70 -6.91 0.27 7.17
CA ILE A 70 -6.68 0.90 8.45
C ILE A 70 -6.97 2.38 8.31
N ALA A 71 -7.96 2.87 9.08
CA ALA A 71 -8.38 4.26 9.00
C ALA A 71 -7.24 5.23 9.36
N TYR A 72 -7.19 6.32 8.61
CA TYR A 72 -6.30 7.47 8.82
C TYR A 72 -6.98 8.62 9.59
N ALA A 73 -8.27 8.49 9.87
CA ALA A 73 -9.04 9.44 10.67
C ALA A 73 -9.94 8.69 11.66
N ASP A 74 -10.29 9.34 12.74
CA ASP A 74 -11.25 8.85 13.74
C ASP A 74 -12.71 9.13 13.33
N SER A 75 -13.67 8.87 14.25
CA SER A 75 -15.09 9.09 14.02
C SER A 75 -15.48 10.57 13.85
N ASP A 76 -14.66 11.47 14.36
CA ASP A 76 -14.88 12.92 14.34
C ASP A 76 -14.19 13.57 13.14
N GLY A 77 -13.40 12.76 12.38
CA GLY A 77 -12.66 13.19 11.21
C GLY A 77 -11.26 13.71 11.51
N ASP A 78 -10.81 13.59 12.76
CA ASP A 78 -9.48 14.00 13.16
C ASP A 78 -8.43 12.98 12.70
N PRO A 79 -7.24 13.42 12.22
CA PRO A 79 -6.22 12.53 11.69
C PRO A 79 -5.63 11.64 12.78
N ILE A 80 -5.60 10.33 12.54
CA ILE A 80 -4.93 9.35 13.39
C ILE A 80 -3.51 9.16 12.86
N GLN A 81 -2.49 9.43 13.67
CA GLN A 81 -1.08 9.37 13.27
C GLN A 81 -0.23 8.50 14.20
N GLY A 82 0.94 8.09 13.73
CA GLY A 82 1.96 7.44 14.53
C GLY A 82 1.48 6.24 15.35
N ALA A 83 1.67 6.31 16.67
CA ALA A 83 1.33 5.22 17.61
C ALA A 83 -0.16 4.85 17.59
N GLN A 84 -1.07 5.79 17.36
CA GLN A 84 -2.50 5.52 17.32
C GLN A 84 -2.87 4.66 16.10
N ARG A 85 -2.21 4.88 14.94
CA ARG A 85 -2.41 4.02 13.76
C ARG A 85 -1.94 2.58 14.02
N LEU A 86 -0.83 2.42 14.74
CA LEU A 86 -0.34 1.10 15.16
C LEU A 86 -1.30 0.40 16.12
N HIS A 87 -1.90 1.13 17.05
CA HIS A 87 -2.96 0.59 17.91
C HIS A 87 -4.17 0.15 17.10
N SER A 88 -4.60 0.97 16.15
CA SER A 88 -5.70 0.62 15.23
C SER A 88 -5.36 -0.62 14.42
N PHE A 89 -4.14 -0.76 13.91
CA PHE A 89 -3.67 -1.94 13.21
C PHE A 89 -3.76 -3.20 14.09
N ASN A 90 -3.19 -3.15 15.30
CA ASN A 90 -3.24 -4.28 16.24
C ASN A 90 -4.68 -4.67 16.61
N PHE A 91 -5.53 -3.68 16.83
CA PHE A 91 -6.96 -3.93 17.08
C PHE A 91 -7.62 -4.64 15.89
N CYS A 92 -7.37 -4.17 14.66
CA CYS A 92 -7.91 -4.77 13.46
C CYS A 92 -7.41 -6.21 13.25
N GLN A 93 -6.13 -6.47 13.49
CA GLN A 93 -5.55 -7.81 13.49
C GLN A 93 -6.28 -8.76 14.45
N GLN A 94 -6.58 -8.31 15.65
CA GLN A 94 -7.31 -9.11 16.64
C GLN A 94 -8.79 -9.27 16.29
N ALA A 95 -9.44 -8.21 15.82
CA ALA A 95 -10.87 -8.23 15.45
C ALA A 95 -11.16 -9.15 14.25
N LEU A 96 -10.20 -9.31 13.34
CA LEU A 96 -10.32 -10.16 12.17
C LEU A 96 -9.72 -11.56 12.38
N LYS A 97 -9.06 -11.81 13.51
CA LYS A 97 -8.45 -13.10 13.81
C LYS A 97 -9.45 -14.25 13.66
N GLY A 98 -9.08 -15.27 12.91
CA GLY A 98 -9.94 -16.42 12.60
C GLY A 98 -10.93 -16.21 11.45
N LYS A 99 -11.00 -15.01 10.85
CA LYS A 99 -11.74 -14.82 9.60
C LYS A 99 -10.86 -15.31 8.43
N THR A 100 -11.51 -15.94 7.46
CA THR A 100 -10.88 -16.43 6.24
C THR A 100 -11.12 -15.45 5.09
N GLN A 101 -10.26 -15.47 4.08
CA GLN A 101 -10.38 -14.64 2.86
C GLN A 101 -10.46 -13.13 3.18
N VAL A 102 -9.68 -12.69 4.18
CA VAL A 102 -9.57 -11.29 4.56
C VAL A 102 -8.10 -10.87 4.61
N ALA A 103 -7.83 -9.62 4.26
CA ALA A 103 -6.52 -8.99 4.36
C ALA A 103 -6.65 -7.55 4.85
N LEU A 104 -5.56 -6.99 5.38
CA LEU A 104 -5.47 -5.60 5.78
C LEU A 104 -4.61 -4.81 4.78
N MET A 105 -4.95 -3.55 4.59
CA MET A 105 -4.13 -2.56 3.89
C MET A 105 -3.73 -1.47 4.88
N PHE A 106 -2.43 -1.24 5.00
CA PHE A 106 -1.85 -0.15 5.77
C PHE A 106 -1.19 0.82 4.79
N ASP A 107 -1.91 1.87 4.43
CA ASP A 107 -1.41 2.92 3.54
C ASP A 107 -0.67 4.01 4.32
N GLU A 108 0.26 4.73 3.67
CA GLU A 108 1.07 5.81 4.27
C GLU A 108 1.86 5.33 5.50
N MET A 109 2.60 4.22 5.32
CA MET A 109 3.40 3.60 6.38
C MET A 109 4.53 4.53 6.88
N GLU A 110 4.93 5.51 6.08
CA GLU A 110 5.95 6.51 6.43
C GLU A 110 5.65 7.28 7.71
N ASP A 111 4.37 7.54 8.00
CA ASP A 111 3.95 8.21 9.25
C ASP A 111 4.38 7.46 10.51
N VAL A 112 4.50 6.15 10.37
CA VAL A 112 4.90 5.26 11.45
C VAL A 112 6.41 5.06 11.48
N LEU A 113 7.07 5.05 10.30
CA LEU A 113 8.52 4.83 10.20
C LEU A 113 9.35 6.06 10.57
N SER A 114 8.84 7.26 10.30
CA SER A 114 9.56 8.53 10.46
C SER A 114 9.80 8.99 11.91
N GLY A 115 9.50 8.15 12.90
CA GLY A 115 9.94 8.39 14.29
C GLY A 115 9.22 9.51 15.04
N GLY A 116 8.19 10.14 14.50
CA GLY A 116 7.37 11.13 15.22
C GLY A 116 6.55 10.56 16.38
N ALA A 117 6.55 9.25 16.54
CA ALA A 117 5.76 8.53 17.56
C ALA A 117 6.45 8.43 18.94
N GLN A 118 7.60 9.05 19.15
CA GLN A 118 8.34 8.86 20.41
C GLN A 118 7.72 9.59 21.60
N ASP A 119 7.07 10.72 21.37
CA ASP A 119 6.48 11.51 22.47
C ASP A 119 5.04 11.08 22.80
N ASP A 120 4.32 10.41 21.90
CA ASP A 120 2.90 10.08 22.06
C ASP A 120 2.62 8.64 22.49
N LEU A 121 3.63 7.81 22.75
CA LEU A 121 3.41 6.45 23.26
C LEU A 121 2.85 6.51 24.69
N PRO A 122 1.69 5.88 24.96
CA PRO A 122 1.14 5.78 26.30
C PRO A 122 2.17 5.23 27.29
N ALA A 123 2.21 5.76 28.50
CA ALA A 123 3.21 5.43 29.53
C ALA A 123 3.38 3.92 29.80
N PHE A 124 2.32 3.12 29.58
CA PHE A 124 2.35 1.66 29.78
C PHE A 124 3.06 0.89 28.66
N LEU A 125 3.29 1.53 27.50
CA LEU A 125 4.08 0.96 26.39
C LEU A 125 5.54 1.46 26.40
N ARG A 126 5.85 2.42 27.29
CA ARG A 126 7.22 2.88 27.50
C ARG A 126 7.94 1.86 28.36
N SER A 127 8.75 1.02 27.76
CA SER A 127 9.69 0.20 28.54
C SER A 127 10.64 1.11 29.31
N PRO A 128 10.89 0.86 30.63
CA PRO A 128 11.77 1.70 31.45
C PRO A 128 13.24 1.77 30.98
N LYS A 129 13.60 1.04 29.92
CA LYS A 129 14.95 0.96 29.35
C LYS A 129 15.12 1.62 27.98
N SER A 130 14.09 2.29 27.44
CA SER A 130 14.16 2.87 26.09
C SER A 130 14.50 4.36 26.08
N ALA A 131 15.44 4.79 26.91
CA ALA A 131 16.06 6.11 26.82
C ALA A 131 17.09 6.24 25.68
N GLY A 132 16.93 5.40 24.61
CA GLY A 132 17.75 5.42 23.42
C GLY A 132 17.05 4.69 22.27
N SER A 133 16.16 5.26 21.72
CA SER A 133 14.83 4.97 21.19
C SER A 133 14.70 4.51 19.74
N GLU A 134 15.72 4.40 18.94
CA GLU A 134 15.60 3.78 17.59
C GLU A 134 15.42 2.25 17.65
N GLY A 135 15.97 1.59 18.66
CA GLY A 135 15.91 0.13 18.82
C GLY A 135 14.52 -0.42 19.16
N GLY A 136 13.73 0.33 19.94
CA GLY A 136 12.42 -0.13 20.41
C GLY A 136 11.37 -0.20 19.29
N HIS A 137 11.37 0.77 18.40
CA HIS A 137 10.43 0.84 17.27
C HIS A 137 10.73 -0.24 16.22
N LYS A 138 12.01 -0.44 15.91
CA LYS A 138 12.45 -1.51 15.00
C LYS A 138 12.10 -2.90 15.54
N ALA A 139 12.30 -3.13 16.84
CA ALA A 139 11.96 -4.41 17.47
C ALA A 139 10.45 -4.69 17.48
N TRP A 140 9.64 -3.65 17.71
CA TRP A 140 8.19 -3.77 17.65
C TRP A 140 7.69 -4.09 16.24
N MET A 141 8.17 -3.35 15.23
CA MET A 141 7.81 -3.57 13.83
C MET A 141 8.16 -4.99 13.39
N ASN A 142 9.36 -5.47 13.73
CA ASN A 142 9.78 -6.83 13.45
C ASN A 142 8.81 -7.86 14.02
N ARG A 143 8.51 -7.74 15.30
CA ARG A 143 7.59 -8.66 15.98
C ARG A 143 6.19 -8.62 15.37
N THR A 144 5.73 -7.45 14.95
CA THR A 144 4.45 -7.27 14.30
C THR A 144 4.43 -7.96 12.94
N LEU A 145 5.44 -7.75 12.10
CA LEU A 145 5.55 -8.40 10.79
C LEU A 145 5.67 -9.92 10.88
N GLU A 146 6.34 -10.44 11.92
CA GLU A 146 6.53 -11.88 12.12
C GLU A 146 5.30 -12.61 12.66
N SER A 147 4.35 -11.90 13.28
CA SER A 147 3.28 -12.54 14.05
C SER A 147 1.86 -12.10 13.72
N ASN A 148 1.66 -11.21 12.75
CA ASN A 148 0.33 -10.75 12.35
C ASN A 148 -0.53 -11.93 11.84
N PRO A 149 -1.71 -12.17 12.45
CA PRO A 149 -2.56 -13.30 12.05
C PRO A 149 -3.30 -13.05 10.72
N ILE A 150 -3.45 -11.80 10.30
CA ILE A 150 -4.12 -11.42 9.06
C ILE A 150 -3.07 -10.89 8.08
N PRO A 151 -3.01 -11.43 6.86
CA PRO A 151 -2.10 -10.95 5.82
C PRO A 151 -2.29 -9.45 5.58
N THR A 152 -1.18 -8.75 5.41
CA THR A 152 -1.19 -7.29 5.30
C THR A 152 -0.44 -6.82 4.07
N ILE A 153 -1.04 -5.89 3.31
CA ILE A 153 -0.35 -5.07 2.33
C ILE A 153 0.03 -3.75 2.97
N TRP A 154 1.32 -3.46 2.94
CA TRP A 154 1.90 -2.22 3.41
C TRP A 154 2.20 -1.32 2.22
N ILE A 155 1.86 -0.04 2.33
CA ILE A 155 2.08 0.93 1.26
C ILE A 155 2.84 2.12 1.82
N THR A 156 3.88 2.56 1.11
CA THR A 156 4.63 3.76 1.44
C THR A 156 5.01 4.56 0.20
N ASN A 157 5.12 5.87 0.37
CA ASN A 157 5.57 6.79 -0.67
C ASN A 157 7.09 6.96 -0.67
N ASP A 158 7.78 6.40 0.31
CA ASP A 158 9.24 6.38 0.33
C ASP A 158 9.77 5.48 -0.79
N ALA A 159 10.63 6.04 -1.61
CA ALA A 159 11.28 5.31 -2.70
C ALA A 159 12.64 4.71 -2.30
N ASP A 160 13.23 5.22 -1.21
CA ASP A 160 14.57 4.88 -0.73
C ASP A 160 14.50 4.12 0.60
N ILE A 161 13.75 3.02 0.62
CA ILE A 161 13.65 2.18 1.81
C ILE A 161 14.95 1.42 2.02
N ASP A 162 15.46 1.47 3.26
CA ASP A 162 16.62 0.68 3.68
C ASP A 162 16.41 -0.81 3.40
N GLU A 163 17.39 -1.43 2.76
CA GLU A 163 17.37 -2.86 2.40
C GLU A 163 17.14 -3.77 3.62
N ALA A 164 17.57 -3.33 4.80
CA ALA A 164 17.32 -4.04 6.05
C ALA A 164 15.82 -4.09 6.41
N TYR A 165 15.03 -3.09 5.99
CA TYR A 165 13.58 -3.13 6.11
C TYR A 165 12.92 -4.00 5.06
N LEU A 166 13.37 -3.91 3.80
CA LEU A 166 12.80 -4.71 2.70
C LEU A 166 12.87 -6.21 2.98
N ARG A 167 13.95 -6.67 3.59
CA ARG A 167 14.15 -8.09 3.96
C ARG A 167 13.16 -8.66 4.97
N ARG A 168 12.33 -7.82 5.57
CA ARG A 168 11.32 -8.22 6.57
C ARG A 168 9.95 -8.47 5.97
N PHE A 169 9.78 -8.11 4.72
CA PHE A 169 8.56 -8.39 3.96
C PHE A 169 8.79 -9.66 3.14
N ASP A 170 7.76 -10.49 3.03
CA ASP A 170 7.84 -11.72 2.23
C ASP A 170 7.99 -11.38 0.75
N TYR A 171 7.38 -10.28 0.34
CA TYR A 171 7.52 -9.75 -1.01
C TYR A 171 7.47 -8.22 -1.01
N SER A 172 8.34 -7.61 -1.79
CA SER A 172 8.38 -6.15 -1.93
C SER A 172 8.42 -5.76 -3.39
N VAL A 173 7.57 -4.80 -3.80
CA VAL A 173 7.46 -4.32 -5.18
C VAL A 173 7.65 -2.81 -5.22
N ALA A 174 8.65 -2.38 -5.98
CA ALA A 174 8.88 -0.97 -6.29
C ALA A 174 7.97 -0.53 -7.44
N LEU A 175 6.97 0.30 -7.16
CA LEU A 175 6.21 0.96 -8.20
C LEU A 175 6.93 2.25 -8.63
N ARG A 176 7.44 2.25 -9.84
CA ARG A 176 8.09 3.39 -10.46
C ARG A 176 7.15 4.05 -11.47
N VAL A 177 7.58 5.20 -11.99
CA VAL A 177 6.90 5.79 -13.15
C VAL A 177 6.82 4.74 -14.27
N PRO A 178 5.63 4.47 -14.82
CA PRO A 178 5.46 3.42 -15.82
C PRO A 178 6.31 3.69 -17.08
N PRO A 179 6.77 2.64 -17.79
CA PRO A 179 7.46 2.79 -19.06
C PRO A 179 6.64 3.57 -20.09
N ARG A 180 7.31 4.26 -21.04
CA ARG A 180 6.65 5.10 -22.06
C ARG A 180 5.47 4.43 -22.75
N LYS A 181 5.60 3.16 -23.14
CA LYS A 181 4.51 2.41 -23.78
C LYS A 181 3.27 2.27 -22.89
N VAL A 182 3.50 2.07 -21.59
CA VAL A 182 2.42 1.96 -20.59
C VAL A 182 1.81 3.34 -20.34
N ARG A 183 2.63 4.39 -20.20
CA ARG A 183 2.15 5.78 -20.09
C ARG A 183 1.27 6.19 -21.26
N HIS A 184 1.65 5.79 -22.49
CA HIS A 184 0.84 6.03 -23.69
C HIS A 184 -0.54 5.40 -23.56
N GLY A 185 -0.61 4.12 -23.15
CA GLY A 185 -1.90 3.42 -22.94
C GLY A 185 -2.74 4.07 -21.83
N ILE A 186 -2.11 4.48 -20.72
CA ILE A 186 -2.76 5.19 -19.63
C ILE A 186 -3.32 6.53 -20.13
N ALA A 187 -2.54 7.32 -20.87
CA ALA A 187 -2.98 8.58 -21.45
C ALA A 187 -4.15 8.38 -22.42
N ALA A 188 -4.07 7.37 -23.28
CA ALA A 188 -5.15 7.04 -24.21
C ALA A 188 -6.46 6.71 -23.47
N ASN A 189 -6.40 5.95 -22.39
CA ASN A 189 -7.57 5.58 -21.61
C ASN A 189 -8.20 6.78 -20.88
N TYR A 190 -7.42 7.57 -20.15
CA TYR A 190 -7.96 8.72 -19.42
C TYR A 190 -8.45 9.85 -20.32
N LEU A 191 -7.77 10.06 -21.45
CA LEU A 191 -8.09 11.14 -22.37
C LEU A 191 -9.03 10.73 -23.52
N ALA A 192 -9.50 9.47 -23.55
CA ALA A 192 -10.41 8.97 -24.58
C ALA A 192 -11.64 9.88 -24.86
N PRO A 193 -12.31 10.49 -23.83
CA PRO A 193 -13.43 11.41 -24.06
C PRO A 193 -13.06 12.64 -24.88
N PHE A 194 -11.81 13.07 -24.82
CA PHE A 194 -11.32 14.28 -25.50
C PHE A 194 -10.76 14.00 -26.90
N LYS A 195 -10.75 12.73 -27.33
CA LYS A 195 -10.27 12.29 -28.67
C LYS A 195 -8.88 12.83 -29.02
N PRO A 196 -7.84 12.62 -28.17
CA PRO A 196 -6.51 13.13 -28.43
C PRO A 196 -5.92 12.50 -29.70
N SER A 197 -5.13 13.28 -30.44
CA SER A 197 -4.37 12.76 -31.58
C SER A 197 -3.22 11.85 -31.09
N GLU A 198 -2.74 10.95 -31.96
CA GLU A 198 -1.60 10.09 -31.67
C GLU A 198 -0.33 10.88 -31.34
N ALA A 199 -0.15 12.04 -31.99
CA ALA A 199 0.94 12.95 -31.70
C ALA A 199 0.88 13.51 -30.26
N GLN A 200 -0.32 13.87 -29.78
CA GLN A 200 -0.53 14.35 -28.41
C GLN A 200 -0.27 13.24 -27.37
N LEU A 201 -0.79 12.02 -27.63
CA LEU A 201 -0.54 10.87 -26.76
C LEU A 201 0.96 10.55 -26.68
N SER A 202 1.65 10.54 -27.82
CA SER A 202 3.08 10.29 -27.88
C SER A 202 3.90 11.38 -27.16
N ALA A 203 3.50 12.64 -27.30
CA ALA A 203 4.14 13.76 -26.59
C ALA A 203 3.98 13.61 -25.06
N LEU A 204 2.76 13.33 -24.58
CA LEU A 204 2.51 13.06 -23.16
C LEU A 204 3.33 11.86 -22.65
N ALA A 205 3.33 10.77 -23.39
CA ALA A 205 4.07 9.57 -23.01
C ALA A 205 5.59 9.77 -22.99
N SER A 206 6.13 10.79 -23.66
CA SER A 206 7.56 11.11 -23.65
C SER A 206 8.00 11.92 -22.43
N LEU A 207 7.07 12.41 -21.61
CA LEU A 207 7.37 13.06 -20.34
C LEU A 207 7.79 12.01 -19.31
N ASP A 208 9.05 12.01 -18.90
CA ASP A 208 9.60 10.95 -18.05
C ASP A 208 9.01 10.91 -16.65
N ASP A 209 8.58 12.05 -16.13
CA ASP A 209 8.00 12.18 -14.79
C ASP A 209 6.46 12.16 -14.78
N LEU A 210 5.82 11.82 -15.90
CA LEU A 210 4.36 11.83 -15.99
C LEU A 210 3.76 10.65 -15.22
N LEU A 211 3.08 10.97 -14.13
CA LEU A 211 2.44 10.00 -13.24
C LEU A 211 0.99 9.71 -13.69
N PRO A 212 0.51 8.48 -13.52
CA PRO A 212 -0.89 8.11 -13.78
C PRO A 212 -1.91 9.02 -13.09
N SER A 213 -1.65 9.40 -11.84
CA SER A 213 -2.53 10.31 -11.06
C SER A 213 -2.64 11.71 -11.66
N GLN A 214 -1.58 12.21 -12.32
CA GLN A 214 -1.61 13.51 -13.00
C GLN A 214 -2.52 13.46 -14.23
N LEU A 215 -2.45 12.39 -15.01
CA LEU A 215 -3.34 12.17 -16.16
C LEU A 215 -4.81 12.06 -15.73
N GLN A 216 -5.08 11.27 -14.67
CA GLN A 216 -6.41 11.13 -14.12
C GLN A 216 -6.96 12.49 -13.65
N ARG A 217 -6.15 13.26 -12.93
CA ARG A 217 -6.54 14.61 -12.45
C ARG A 217 -6.78 15.59 -13.60
N ALA A 218 -5.90 15.60 -14.59
CA ALA A 218 -6.05 16.43 -15.78
C ALA A 218 -7.34 16.10 -16.54
N ALA A 219 -7.63 14.81 -16.75
CA ALA A 219 -8.86 14.38 -17.40
C ALA A 219 -10.12 14.81 -16.63
N ARG A 220 -10.09 14.73 -15.29
CA ARG A 220 -11.22 15.17 -14.44
C ARG A 220 -11.47 16.68 -14.52
N VAL A 221 -10.40 17.49 -14.60
CA VAL A 221 -10.52 18.95 -14.67
C VAL A 221 -11.00 19.41 -16.05
N ALA A 222 -10.72 18.63 -17.10
CA ALA A 222 -11.09 18.96 -18.48
C ALA A 222 -12.53 18.52 -18.86
N GLN A 223 -13.24 17.81 -18.00
CA GLN A 223 -14.66 17.45 -18.13
C GLN A 223 -15.57 18.60 -17.69
#